data_b8ad5031e4bb1c3102d68a3e7e591a28
#
_entry.id   b8ad5031e4bb1c3102d68a3e7e591a28
#
_cell.length_a   1.000
_cell.length_b   1.000
_cell.length_c   1.000
_cell.angle_alpha   90.00
_cell.angle_beta   90.00
_cell.angle_gamma   90.00
#
_symmetry.space_group_name_H-M   'P 1'
#
loop_
_entity.id
_entity.type
_entity.pdbx_description
1 polymer ?
#
loop_
_entity_poly.entity_id
_entity_poly.type
_entity_poly.pdbx_seq_one_letter_code
_entity_poly.pdbx_strand_id
1 'polypeptide(L)'
;MTIGALLGDLVSLVVLVVLVGIAYQAIGSTRDNRRFPPPGQMVDVGGYCLHIHSMGEGSPTVVLESALGGSSLSWVLVRFDVAKFTCACSYDRAGIGWSDADPMPRTAQRIVNELHTLLTNARTKGPYVLVGHSFGDSRCACTPHSIRRKWLGWCLLIPPTQVNGCK
;
A
#
# COMPACT_ATOMS: atom_id res chain seq x y z
N MET A 1 -36.71 -9.62 36.88
CA MET A 1 -35.77 -9.72 35.74
C MET A 1 -34.52 -10.40 36.24
N THR A 2 -34.15 -11.55 35.72
CA THR A 2 -32.97 -12.31 36.17
C THR A 2 -31.73 -11.70 35.55
N ILE A 3 -30.59 -11.72 36.26
CA ILE A 3 -29.28 -11.24 35.77
C ILE A 3 -28.96 -11.84 34.38
N GLY A 4 -29.36 -13.11 34.16
CA GLY A 4 -29.18 -13.77 32.87
C GLY A 4 -29.94 -13.14 31.71
N ALA A 5 -31.14 -12.62 31.94
CA ALA A 5 -31.90 -11.91 30.92
C ALA A 5 -31.22 -10.57 30.53
N LEU A 6 -30.76 -9.80 31.50
CA LEU A 6 -30.03 -8.54 31.28
C LEU A 6 -28.73 -8.76 30.50
N LEU A 7 -27.99 -9.83 30.79
CA LEU A 7 -26.78 -10.18 30.05
C LEU A 7 -27.11 -10.58 28.60
N GLY A 8 -28.20 -11.33 28.39
CA GLY A 8 -28.66 -11.71 27.05
C GLY A 8 -29.05 -10.50 26.22
N ASP A 9 -29.79 -9.56 26.80
CA ASP A 9 -30.19 -8.32 26.12
C ASP A 9 -28.96 -7.45 25.77
N LEU A 10 -27.99 -7.33 26.67
CA LEU A 10 -26.77 -6.58 26.42
C LEU A 10 -25.93 -7.20 25.27
N VAL A 11 -25.77 -8.54 25.30
CA VAL A 11 -25.06 -9.24 24.21
C VAL A 11 -25.77 -9.04 22.87
N SER A 12 -27.11 -9.15 22.86
CA SER A 12 -27.90 -8.93 21.65
C SER A 12 -27.76 -7.51 21.11
N LEU A 13 -27.74 -6.52 21.98
CA LEU A 13 -27.52 -5.12 21.61
C LEU A 13 -26.13 -4.92 21.01
N VAL A 14 -25.10 -5.48 21.62
CA VAL A 14 -23.72 -5.38 21.11
C VAL A 14 -23.60 -6.02 19.73
N VAL A 15 -24.17 -7.23 19.55
CA VAL A 15 -24.18 -7.92 18.25
C VAL A 15 -24.91 -7.08 17.20
N LEU A 16 -26.04 -6.50 17.54
CA LEU A 16 -26.79 -5.62 16.62
C LEU A 16 -25.95 -4.41 16.18
N VAL A 17 -25.32 -3.73 17.13
CA VAL A 17 -24.46 -2.56 16.84
C VAL A 17 -23.30 -2.94 15.93
N VAL A 18 -22.65 -4.08 16.17
CA VAL A 18 -21.57 -4.58 15.32
C VAL A 18 -22.05 -4.88 13.90
N LEU A 19 -23.20 -5.56 13.75
CA LEU A 19 -23.76 -5.89 12.45
C LEU A 19 -24.17 -4.62 11.66
N VAL A 20 -24.77 -3.63 12.33
CA VAL A 20 -25.08 -2.34 11.73
C VAL A 20 -23.82 -1.62 11.30
N GLY A 21 -22.75 -1.64 12.13
CA GLY A 21 -21.44 -1.05 11.78
C GLY A 21 -20.81 -1.71 10.55
N ILE A 22 -20.85 -3.04 10.47
CA ILE A 22 -20.34 -3.79 9.30
C ILE A 22 -21.13 -3.43 8.04
N ALA A 23 -22.46 -3.41 8.12
CA ALA A 23 -23.31 -3.06 6.99
C ALA A 23 -23.07 -1.61 6.52
N TYR A 24 -22.97 -0.66 7.46
CA TYR A 24 -22.65 0.73 7.17
C TYR A 24 -21.32 0.87 6.46
N GLN A 25 -20.27 0.20 6.98
CA GLN A 25 -18.94 0.20 6.37
C GLN A 25 -18.95 -0.41 4.96
N ALA A 26 -19.61 -1.54 4.75
CA ALA A 26 -19.71 -2.19 3.45
C ALA A 26 -20.40 -1.29 2.40
N ILE A 27 -21.50 -0.65 2.79
CA ILE A 27 -22.23 0.29 1.92
C ILE A 27 -21.36 1.53 1.63
N GLY A 28 -20.70 2.09 2.66
CA GLY A 28 -19.80 3.22 2.52
C GLY A 28 -18.67 2.93 1.55
N SER A 29 -17.93 1.84 1.76
CA SER A 29 -16.83 1.43 0.88
C SER A 29 -17.27 1.21 -0.57
N THR A 30 -18.45 0.61 -0.77
CA THR A 30 -18.98 0.39 -2.12
C THR A 30 -19.33 1.71 -2.82
N ARG A 31 -19.90 2.66 -2.08
CA ARG A 31 -20.21 4.00 -2.61
C ARG A 31 -18.94 4.78 -2.94
N ASP A 32 -17.94 4.73 -2.05
CA ASP A 32 -16.67 5.44 -2.24
C ASP A 32 -15.91 4.89 -3.45
N ASN A 33 -15.85 3.57 -3.61
CA ASN A 33 -15.22 2.94 -4.78
C ASN A 33 -15.87 3.35 -6.11
N ARG A 34 -17.20 3.56 -6.12
CA ARG A 34 -17.91 4.05 -7.32
C ARG A 34 -17.71 5.55 -7.56
N ARG A 35 -17.59 6.33 -6.48
CA ARG A 35 -17.46 7.79 -6.56
C ARG A 35 -16.01 8.22 -6.86
N PHE A 36 -15.05 7.44 -6.40
CA PHE A 36 -13.62 7.71 -6.53
C PHE A 36 -12.91 6.50 -7.17
N PRO A 37 -13.04 6.35 -8.50
CA PRO A 37 -12.34 5.27 -9.21
C PRO A 37 -10.82 5.43 -9.05
N PRO A 38 -10.05 4.33 -9.09
CA PRO A 38 -8.61 4.37 -8.95
C PRO A 38 -7.96 5.25 -10.03
N PRO A 39 -7.19 6.29 -9.64
CA PRO A 39 -6.38 7.04 -10.58
C PRO A 39 -5.18 6.18 -11.00
N GLY A 40 -4.98 5.94 -12.29
CA GLY A 40 -3.89 5.08 -12.76
C GLY A 40 -4.39 3.71 -13.20
N GLN A 41 -3.73 2.64 -12.79
CA GLN A 41 -4.07 1.30 -13.25
C GLN A 41 -4.11 0.27 -12.11
N MET A 42 -4.99 -0.72 -12.29
CA MET A 42 -5.01 -1.94 -11.47
C MET A 42 -4.22 -3.02 -12.20
N VAL A 43 -3.27 -3.64 -11.53
CA VAL A 43 -2.31 -4.58 -12.13
C VAL A 43 -2.34 -5.89 -11.36
N ASP A 44 -2.58 -7.00 -12.06
CA ASP A 44 -2.53 -8.34 -11.49
C ASP A 44 -1.09 -8.71 -11.09
N VAL A 45 -0.94 -9.15 -9.84
CA VAL A 45 0.35 -9.56 -9.25
C VAL A 45 0.39 -11.05 -8.89
N GLY A 46 -0.58 -11.81 -9.38
CA GLY A 46 -0.70 -13.26 -9.17
C GLY A 46 -1.99 -13.65 -8.46
N GLY A 47 -3.14 -13.27 -9.05
CA GLY A 47 -4.48 -13.64 -8.60
C GLY A 47 -5.22 -12.56 -7.79
N TYR A 48 -4.61 -11.41 -7.62
CA TYR A 48 -5.22 -10.18 -7.08
C TYR A 48 -4.54 -8.96 -7.67
N CYS A 49 -5.24 -7.82 -7.69
CA CYS A 49 -4.76 -6.60 -8.31
C CYS A 49 -4.21 -5.60 -7.30
N LEU A 50 -3.10 -4.99 -7.63
CA LEU A 50 -2.58 -3.83 -6.92
C LEU A 50 -2.73 -2.57 -7.76
N HIS A 51 -3.04 -1.48 -7.08
CA HIS A 51 -3.13 -0.16 -7.69
C HIS A 51 -1.75 0.47 -7.81
N ILE A 52 -1.46 1.04 -8.97
CA ILE A 52 -0.27 1.88 -9.21
C ILE A 52 -0.65 3.11 -10.03
N HIS A 53 -0.11 4.24 -9.64
CA HIS A 53 -0.27 5.49 -10.39
C HIS A 53 1.08 6.09 -10.73
N SER A 54 1.40 6.08 -12.02
CA SER A 54 2.63 6.63 -12.57
C SER A 54 2.37 7.96 -13.26
N MET A 55 3.31 8.90 -13.15
CA MET A 55 3.27 10.22 -13.76
C MET A 55 4.67 10.63 -14.22
N GLY A 56 4.74 11.51 -15.24
CA GLY A 56 6.00 11.98 -15.79
C GLY A 56 6.68 10.95 -16.67
N GLU A 57 7.78 11.37 -17.28
CA GLU A 57 8.62 10.53 -18.14
C GLU A 57 10.08 10.71 -17.79
N GLY A 58 10.90 9.73 -18.11
CA GLY A 58 12.35 9.79 -17.86
C GLY A 58 12.88 8.61 -17.05
N SER A 59 14.14 8.74 -16.66
CA SER A 59 14.88 7.71 -15.94
C SER A 59 15.90 8.39 -15.00
N PRO A 60 16.09 7.87 -13.79
CA PRO A 60 15.47 6.69 -13.20
C PRO A 60 14.01 6.91 -12.80
N THR A 61 13.22 5.83 -12.69
CA THR A 61 11.87 5.91 -12.14
C THR A 61 11.93 5.98 -10.61
N VAL A 62 11.26 6.96 -10.03
CA VAL A 62 11.12 7.12 -8.58
C VAL A 62 9.88 6.35 -8.12
N VAL A 63 10.08 5.35 -7.26
CA VAL A 63 9.02 4.54 -6.66
C VAL A 63 8.78 5.01 -5.23
N LEU A 64 7.55 5.47 -4.94
CA LEU A 64 7.16 6.08 -3.67
C LEU A 64 6.42 5.04 -2.80
N GLU A 65 7.09 4.60 -1.72
CA GLU A 65 6.60 3.61 -0.77
C GLU A 65 5.99 4.28 0.46
N SER A 66 4.72 4.04 0.71
CA SER A 66 4.00 4.65 1.83
C SER A 66 4.32 4.00 3.18
N ALA A 67 4.09 4.74 4.28
CA ALA A 67 4.16 4.25 5.64
C ALA A 67 3.18 3.10 5.91
N LEU A 68 3.28 2.47 7.07
CA LEU A 68 2.32 1.45 7.50
C LEU A 68 0.90 2.05 7.55
N GLY A 69 -0.05 1.39 6.88
CA GLY A 69 -1.43 1.89 6.75
C GLY A 69 -1.62 3.08 5.79
N GLY A 70 -0.53 3.64 5.25
CA GLY A 70 -0.60 4.71 4.25
C GLY A 70 -0.88 4.19 2.86
N SER A 71 -1.56 4.99 2.04
CA SER A 71 -1.87 4.74 0.63
C SER A 71 -1.03 5.60 -0.31
N SER A 72 -1.15 5.35 -1.61
CA SER A 72 -0.56 6.16 -2.69
C SER A 72 -0.95 7.63 -2.63
N LEU A 73 -2.09 7.95 -2.00
CA LEU A 73 -2.55 9.34 -1.78
C LEU A 73 -1.61 10.16 -0.90
N SER A 74 -0.87 9.52 0.02
CA SER A 74 0.11 10.21 0.87
C SER A 74 1.22 10.89 0.05
N TRP A 75 1.42 10.44 -1.17
CA TRP A 75 2.48 10.90 -2.06
C TRP A 75 2.02 11.83 -3.17
N VAL A 76 0.75 12.23 -3.19
CA VAL A 76 0.18 13.01 -4.30
C VAL A 76 1.01 14.25 -4.63
N LEU A 77 1.29 15.10 -3.64
CA LEU A 77 2.06 16.34 -3.87
C LEU A 77 3.49 16.05 -4.32
N VAL A 78 4.18 15.13 -3.65
CA VAL A 78 5.57 14.77 -3.99
C VAL A 78 5.63 14.13 -5.38
N ARG A 79 4.68 13.26 -5.73
CA ARG A 79 4.62 12.64 -7.05
C ARG A 79 4.46 13.69 -8.14
N PHE A 80 3.60 14.71 -7.97
CA PHE A 80 3.45 15.80 -8.92
C PHE A 80 4.75 16.58 -9.12
N ASP A 81 5.49 16.84 -8.06
CA ASP A 81 6.74 17.58 -8.15
C ASP A 81 7.85 16.76 -8.80
N VAL A 82 8.00 15.50 -8.43
CA VAL A 82 8.98 14.58 -9.01
C VAL A 82 8.68 14.32 -10.48
N ALA A 83 7.41 14.23 -10.85
CA ALA A 83 6.97 14.00 -12.24
C ALA A 83 7.35 15.13 -13.22
N LYS A 84 7.77 16.30 -12.73
CA LYS A 84 8.26 17.41 -13.57
C LYS A 84 9.62 17.13 -14.18
N PHE A 85 10.40 16.21 -13.65
CA PHE A 85 11.77 15.93 -14.09
C PHE A 85 12.11 14.46 -14.32
N THR A 86 11.28 13.52 -13.85
CA THR A 86 11.45 12.09 -14.12
C THR A 86 10.12 11.34 -13.95
N CYS A 87 10.11 10.03 -14.28
CA CYS A 87 8.95 9.19 -13.98
C CYS A 87 8.83 8.95 -12.47
N ALA A 88 7.66 9.23 -11.89
CA ALA A 88 7.34 8.98 -10.50
C ALA A 88 6.11 8.07 -10.41
N CYS A 89 6.18 7.01 -9.61
CA CYS A 89 5.04 6.15 -9.34
C CYS A 89 4.84 5.96 -7.84
N SER A 90 3.59 5.95 -7.43
CA SER A 90 3.16 5.52 -6.10
C SER A 90 2.16 4.38 -6.25
N TYR A 91 2.10 3.50 -5.27
CA TYR A 91 1.25 2.32 -5.33
C TYR A 91 0.59 2.05 -3.98
N ASP A 92 -0.46 1.26 -4.03
CA ASP A 92 -1.15 0.78 -2.84
C ASP A 92 -0.78 -0.69 -2.59
N ARG A 93 -0.36 -0.99 -1.36
CA ARG A 93 -0.14 -2.37 -0.95
C ARG A 93 -1.45 -3.13 -0.85
N ALA A 94 -1.40 -4.44 -0.98
CA ALA A 94 -2.57 -5.28 -0.82
C ALA A 94 -3.32 -4.98 0.49
N GLY A 95 -4.64 -4.80 0.37
CA GLY A 95 -5.54 -4.41 1.45
C GLY A 95 -5.52 -2.93 1.82
N ILE A 96 -4.82 -2.08 1.07
CA ILE A 96 -4.75 -0.63 1.30
C ILE A 96 -5.24 0.11 0.03
N GLY A 97 -5.91 1.25 0.24
CA GLY A 97 -6.39 2.11 -0.84
C GLY A 97 -7.29 1.36 -1.82
N TRP A 98 -6.92 1.36 -3.10
CA TRP A 98 -7.66 0.68 -4.17
C TRP A 98 -7.20 -0.75 -4.43
N SER A 99 -6.13 -1.22 -3.79
CA SER A 99 -5.61 -2.57 -3.98
C SER A 99 -6.48 -3.63 -3.32
N ASP A 100 -6.59 -4.79 -4.00
CA ASP A 100 -7.25 -5.96 -3.46
C ASP A 100 -6.56 -6.45 -2.18
N ALA A 101 -7.31 -7.13 -1.33
CA ALA A 101 -6.76 -7.77 -0.15
C ALA A 101 -5.98 -9.04 -0.53
N ASP A 102 -4.83 -9.24 0.11
CA ASP A 102 -4.10 -10.51 0.05
C ASP A 102 -4.57 -11.44 1.18
N PRO A 103 -4.93 -12.69 0.89
CA PRO A 103 -5.42 -13.63 1.87
C PRO A 103 -4.36 -14.17 2.85
N MET A 104 -3.07 -13.91 2.66
CA MET A 104 -1.98 -14.56 3.39
C MET A 104 -1.17 -13.60 4.27
N PRO A 105 -0.37 -14.12 5.22
CA PRO A 105 0.45 -13.30 6.10
C PRO A 105 1.34 -12.31 5.33
N ARG A 106 1.33 -11.06 5.74
CA ARG A 106 2.09 -9.96 5.14
C ARG A 106 3.54 -9.95 5.62
N THR A 107 4.42 -10.68 4.96
CA THR A 107 5.86 -10.64 5.22
C THR A 107 6.55 -9.55 4.37
N ALA A 108 7.68 -9.01 4.86
CA ALA A 108 8.46 -8.04 4.10
C ALA A 108 8.90 -8.59 2.73
N GLN A 109 9.32 -9.86 2.68
CA GLN A 109 9.73 -10.51 1.44
C GLN A 109 8.59 -10.59 0.42
N ARG A 110 7.38 -10.91 0.88
CA ARG A 110 6.20 -10.97 0.01
C ARG A 110 5.90 -9.61 -0.60
N ILE A 111 5.92 -8.56 0.18
CA ILE A 111 5.68 -7.19 -0.28
C ILE A 111 6.71 -6.76 -1.32
N VAL A 112 7.97 -7.12 -1.14
CA VAL A 112 9.03 -6.83 -2.12
C VAL A 112 8.78 -7.59 -3.43
N ASN A 113 8.37 -8.86 -3.36
CA ASN A 113 8.05 -9.66 -4.55
C ASN A 113 6.82 -9.10 -5.28
N GLU A 114 5.79 -8.71 -4.54
CA GLU A 114 4.60 -8.03 -5.09
C GLU A 114 4.98 -6.74 -5.81
N LEU A 115 5.78 -5.89 -5.20
CA LEU A 115 6.25 -4.65 -5.82
C LEU A 115 7.03 -4.93 -7.11
N HIS A 116 7.93 -5.92 -7.09
CA HIS A 116 8.67 -6.31 -8.29
C HIS A 116 7.74 -6.79 -9.41
N THR A 117 6.76 -7.64 -9.09
CA THR A 117 5.75 -8.13 -10.04
C THR A 117 4.89 -6.99 -10.55
N LEU A 118 4.45 -6.10 -9.66
CA LEU A 118 3.68 -4.90 -9.99
C LEU A 118 4.40 -4.03 -11.02
N LEU A 119 5.66 -3.65 -10.74
CA LEU A 119 6.44 -2.79 -11.64
C LEU A 119 6.70 -3.46 -13.01
N THR A 120 6.90 -4.79 -13.01
CA THR A 120 7.11 -5.57 -14.23
C THR A 120 5.83 -5.61 -15.06
N ASN A 121 4.69 -5.96 -14.46
CA ASN A 121 3.41 -6.10 -15.14
C ASN A 121 2.81 -4.74 -15.53
N ALA A 122 3.07 -3.69 -14.76
CA ALA A 122 2.75 -2.31 -15.11
C ALA A 122 3.62 -1.76 -16.25
N ARG A 123 4.63 -2.52 -16.70
CA ARG A 123 5.62 -2.10 -17.71
C ARG A 123 6.36 -0.81 -17.33
N THR A 124 6.52 -0.58 -16.05
CA THR A 124 7.29 0.55 -15.54
C THR A 124 8.78 0.31 -15.84
N LYS A 125 9.42 1.29 -16.46
CA LYS A 125 10.83 1.14 -16.89
C LYS A 125 11.78 1.46 -15.75
N GLY A 126 12.74 0.57 -15.49
CA GLY A 126 13.89 0.87 -14.63
C GLY A 126 14.99 1.64 -15.36
N PRO A 127 16.05 2.02 -14.64
CA PRO A 127 16.33 1.68 -13.25
C PRO A 127 15.45 2.44 -12.26
N TYR A 128 15.37 1.95 -11.00
CA TYR A 128 14.48 2.50 -9.99
C TYR A 128 15.23 3.18 -8.85
N VAL A 129 14.65 4.24 -8.30
CA VAL A 129 15.00 4.82 -7.01
C VAL A 129 13.81 4.65 -6.08
N LEU A 130 13.98 3.95 -4.97
CA LEU A 130 12.92 3.75 -4.00
C LEU A 130 12.99 4.84 -2.92
N VAL A 131 11.89 5.52 -2.71
CA VAL A 131 11.71 6.54 -1.68
C VAL A 131 10.68 6.04 -0.69
N GLY A 132 11.10 5.74 0.54
CA GLY A 132 10.24 5.21 1.59
C GLY A 132 9.98 6.20 2.71
N HIS A 133 8.80 6.11 3.32
CA HIS A 133 8.45 6.81 4.53
C HIS A 133 8.20 5.83 5.67
N SER A 134 8.89 6.00 6.82
CA SER A 134 8.71 5.19 8.04
C SER A 134 8.89 3.69 7.78
N PHE A 135 7.86 2.89 7.96
CA PHE A 135 7.88 1.43 7.80
C PHE A 135 8.22 0.96 6.36
N GLY A 136 8.04 1.81 5.36
CA GLY A 136 8.47 1.56 3.98
C GLY A 136 9.97 1.32 3.87
N ASP A 137 10.75 1.94 4.74
CA ASP A 137 12.21 1.84 4.81
C ASP A 137 12.72 0.44 5.19
N SER A 138 12.17 -0.16 6.22
CA SER A 138 12.60 -1.50 6.69
C SER A 138 12.50 -2.57 5.61
N ARG A 139 11.62 -2.39 4.62
CA ARG A 139 11.44 -3.31 3.48
C ARG A 139 12.43 -3.08 2.38
N CYS A 140 12.86 -1.84 2.23
CA CYS A 140 13.94 -1.49 1.33
C CYS A 140 15.21 -2.30 1.68
N ALA A 141 15.51 -2.46 2.96
CA ALA A 141 16.65 -3.26 3.44
C ALA A 141 16.50 -4.77 3.14
N CYS A 142 15.27 -5.29 3.04
CA CYS A 142 14.96 -6.70 2.80
C CYS A 142 14.91 -7.10 1.31
N THR A 143 15.23 -6.19 0.37
CA THR A 143 15.19 -6.50 -1.06
C THR A 143 16.28 -7.50 -1.44
N PRO A 144 15.92 -8.66 -2.07
CA PRO A 144 16.91 -9.66 -2.50
C PRO A 144 17.94 -9.08 -3.48
N HIS A 145 19.15 -9.59 -3.45
CA HIS A 145 20.24 -9.13 -4.32
C HIS A 145 19.91 -9.24 -5.82
N SER A 146 19.12 -10.23 -6.21
CA SER A 146 18.66 -10.42 -7.60
C SER A 146 17.76 -9.29 -8.10
N ILE A 147 16.98 -8.68 -7.21
CA ILE A 147 16.10 -7.55 -7.53
C ILE A 147 16.88 -6.23 -7.44
N ARG A 148 17.89 -6.14 -6.55
CA ARG A 148 18.72 -4.95 -6.35
C ARG A 148 19.43 -4.43 -7.61
N ARG A 149 19.73 -5.27 -8.59
CA ARG A 149 20.43 -4.85 -9.82
C ARG A 149 19.68 -3.78 -10.63
N LYS A 150 18.38 -3.66 -10.45
CA LYS A 150 17.54 -2.63 -11.10
C LYS A 150 17.32 -1.38 -10.24
N TRP A 151 17.85 -1.37 -9.01
CA TRP A 151 17.67 -0.28 -8.06
C TRP A 151 18.95 0.53 -7.91
N LEU A 152 18.89 1.83 -8.21
CA LEU A 152 20.04 2.74 -8.15
C LEU A 152 20.28 3.33 -6.78
N GLY A 153 19.30 3.36 -5.91
CA GLY A 153 19.41 3.99 -4.61
C GLY A 153 18.14 3.94 -3.77
N TRP A 154 18.31 4.40 -2.53
CA TRP A 154 17.30 4.45 -1.50
C TRP A 154 17.30 5.85 -0.92
N CYS A 155 16.15 6.46 -0.78
CA CYS A 155 16.00 7.71 -0.06
C CYS A 155 15.08 7.50 1.13
N LEU A 156 15.58 7.90 2.31
CA LEU A 156 14.92 7.77 3.58
C LEU A 156 14.30 9.10 3.96
N LEU A 157 12.98 9.15 4.10
CA LEU A 157 12.28 10.30 4.67
C LEU A 157 11.86 9.99 6.11
N ILE A 158 12.82 9.88 7.04
CA ILE A 158 12.55 9.71 8.48
C ILE A 158 13.42 10.64 9.29
N PRO A 159 12.89 11.25 10.37
CA PRO A 159 13.74 11.76 11.44
C PRO A 159 14.50 10.59 12.08
N PRO A 160 15.77 10.79 12.47
CA PRO A 160 16.65 9.71 12.92
C PRO A 160 16.23 9.21 14.30
N THR A 161 15.44 8.15 14.35
CA THR A 161 15.24 7.36 15.56
C THR A 161 15.39 5.88 15.22
N GLN A 162 16.61 5.40 15.46
CA GLN A 162 17.01 4.00 15.63
C GLN A 162 16.71 3.03 14.49
N VAL A 163 17.65 2.90 13.58
CA VAL A 163 17.82 1.69 12.77
C VAL A 163 18.67 0.71 13.57
N ASN A 164 18.07 -0.21 14.31
CA ASN A 164 18.75 -1.40 14.77
C ASN A 164 18.74 -2.42 13.65
N GLY A 165 19.95 -2.72 13.16
CA GLY A 165 20.20 -3.50 11.96
C GLY A 165 19.53 -4.86 11.93
N CYS A 166 19.03 -5.22 10.76
CA CYS A 166 18.85 -6.60 10.36
C CYS A 166 20.22 -7.27 10.25
N LYS A 167 20.49 -8.24 11.14
CA LYS A 167 21.54 -9.25 10.95
C LYS A 167 20.99 -10.37 10.08
#